data_3bec894ff4de84369b22902bba276806
#
_entry.id   3bec894ff4de84369b22902bba276806
#
_cell.length_a   1.000
_cell.length_b   1.000
_cell.length_c   1.000
_cell.angle_alpha   90.00
_cell.angle_beta   90.00
_cell.angle_gamma   90.00
#
_symmetry.space_group_name_H-M   'P 1'
#
loop_
_entity.id
_entity.type
_entity.pdbx_description
1 polymer ?
#
loop_
_entity_poly.entity_id
_entity_poly.type
_entity_poly.pdbx_seq_one_letter_code
_entity_poly.pdbx_strand_id
1 'polypeptide(L)'
;SKIAQEVEPIVNPNTLEKPNLTIGYVPVNDCAPFAVAWEKGFFRKYGLNVKLTREASWATSRDGIIFGRTDAAPVVSGAVTNARIGAEGARHAPLCAAMTIHRHGNAMTMNRAMWEAGLRPWREYNGNLEEFGRDFRRYFDGLPSEQRVWAVVLSSSIYEYFVRYLSAAAGVDPLKEFRVIIIPPPQMVTNMRIGAMQAYMVAEPWNTRAITGNEGVGFTFAQGKEIWLGHPDRLLGVMESFIEENPKTYRSLVKAMIEACRYCGDPNNQVEVAKIITGRSYTAAKPKKCRAPVVINEDNIQSLPKCITKFTGPGIIGEYNYGGFDQQKRIAKSLDTTIFFDMPANIPQEPGEHSTFLWRSRSVWLMTQAARWGQIAQIPGNAEELAAKGWRADLYREIAAELGIKSPKEDYKVEPPEVFIDHKGFDPSDPVGYLKSFEIRANRPSQFFMA
;
A
#
# COMPACT_ATOMS: atom_id res chain seq x y z
N SER A 1 -1.37 26.75 -2.71
CA SER A 1 -2.30 27.24 -3.73
C SER A 1 -3.18 28.35 -3.18
N LYS A 2 -3.79 29.15 -4.04
CA LYS A 2 -4.74 30.20 -3.61
C LYS A 2 -5.91 29.61 -2.81
N ILE A 3 -6.41 28.43 -3.19
CA ILE A 3 -7.53 27.77 -2.51
C ILE A 3 -7.18 27.41 -1.06
N ALA A 4 -5.99 26.85 -0.83
CA ALA A 4 -5.55 26.52 0.53
C ALA A 4 -5.44 27.76 1.43
N GLN A 5 -5.02 28.89 0.87
CA GLN A 5 -4.89 30.16 1.60
C GLN A 5 -6.24 30.82 1.92
N GLU A 6 -7.29 30.50 1.17
CA GLU A 6 -8.64 31.03 1.34
C GLU A 6 -9.46 30.26 2.39
N VAL A 7 -9.00 29.08 2.82
CA VAL A 7 -9.70 28.26 3.82
C VAL A 7 -9.52 28.84 5.21
N GLU A 8 -10.64 29.24 5.84
CA GLU A 8 -10.61 29.71 7.23
C GLU A 8 -10.45 28.51 8.19
N PRO A 9 -9.50 28.58 9.13
CA PRO A 9 -9.35 27.55 10.15
C PRO A 9 -10.57 27.46 11.08
N ILE A 10 -11.07 26.26 11.30
CA ILE A 10 -12.06 25.97 12.33
C ILE A 10 -11.40 25.62 13.68
N VAL A 11 -10.11 25.32 13.63
CA VAL A 11 -9.25 25.11 14.79
C VAL A 11 -8.23 26.24 14.82
N ASN A 12 -8.13 26.97 15.93
CA ASN A 12 -7.14 28.02 16.09
C ASN A 12 -5.74 27.38 16.19
N PRO A 13 -4.79 27.73 15.29
CA PRO A 13 -3.43 27.19 15.34
C PRO A 13 -2.73 27.42 16.69
N ASN A 14 -3.05 28.53 17.38
CA ASN A 14 -2.44 28.86 18.67
C ASN A 14 -2.88 27.93 19.81
N THR A 15 -3.91 27.12 19.61
CA THR A 15 -4.36 26.13 20.59
C THR A 15 -3.64 24.79 20.43
N LEU A 16 -2.88 24.60 19.36
CA LEU A 16 -2.17 23.36 19.07
C LEU A 16 -0.75 23.38 19.68
N GLU A 17 -0.28 22.24 20.14
CA GLU A 17 1.05 22.08 20.71
C GLU A 17 2.13 22.32 19.66
N LYS A 18 1.89 21.90 18.41
CA LYS A 18 2.81 22.04 17.29
C LYS A 18 2.05 22.23 15.99
N PRO A 19 1.67 23.48 15.63
CA PRO A 19 0.89 23.74 14.41
C PRO A 19 1.69 23.59 13.12
N ASN A 20 3.01 23.77 13.18
CA ASN A 20 3.91 23.67 12.02
C ASN A 20 4.47 22.26 11.93
N LEU A 21 4.11 21.54 10.89
CA LEU A 21 4.50 20.14 10.69
C LEU A 21 5.27 19.97 9.38
N THR A 22 6.26 19.08 9.41
CA THR A 22 6.90 18.54 8.21
C THR A 22 6.40 17.11 8.02
N ILE A 23 5.80 16.85 6.85
CA ILE A 23 5.24 15.54 6.51
C ILE A 23 5.91 15.03 5.24
N GLY A 24 6.45 13.80 5.30
CA GLY A 24 7.04 13.15 4.15
C GLY A 24 5.96 12.58 3.22
N TYR A 25 6.31 12.37 1.96
CA TYR A 25 5.54 11.57 1.02
C TYR A 25 6.49 10.86 0.06
N VAL A 26 6.06 9.69 -0.44
CA VAL A 26 6.79 8.93 -1.46
C VAL A 26 6.08 9.14 -2.80
N PRO A 27 6.79 9.22 -3.93
CA PRO A 27 6.19 9.50 -5.24
C PRO A 27 5.46 8.28 -5.81
N VAL A 28 4.35 7.93 -5.21
CA VAL A 28 3.39 6.90 -5.62
C VAL A 28 1.98 7.50 -5.53
N ASN A 29 1.00 6.85 -6.13
CA ASN A 29 -0.37 7.39 -6.18
C ASN A 29 -1.00 7.60 -4.80
N ASP A 30 -0.54 6.89 -3.78
CA ASP A 30 -1.04 7.06 -2.42
C ASP A 30 -0.60 8.36 -1.74
N CYS A 31 0.26 9.15 -2.39
CA CYS A 31 0.53 10.51 -1.95
C CYS A 31 -0.70 11.43 -2.10
N ALA A 32 -1.73 10.98 -2.81
CA ALA A 32 -2.89 11.79 -3.14
C ALA A 32 -3.57 12.44 -1.92
N PRO A 33 -3.86 11.75 -0.81
CA PRO A 33 -4.47 12.41 0.34
C PRO A 33 -3.61 13.52 0.94
N PHE A 34 -2.29 13.36 0.96
CA PHE A 34 -1.36 14.39 1.44
C PHE A 34 -1.38 15.62 0.53
N ALA A 35 -1.30 15.39 -0.77
CA ALA A 35 -1.35 16.45 -1.77
C ALA A 35 -2.69 17.18 -1.74
N VAL A 36 -3.79 16.45 -1.65
CA VAL A 36 -5.15 17.00 -1.58
C VAL A 36 -5.35 17.79 -0.28
N ALA A 37 -4.91 17.29 0.86
CA ALA A 37 -5.02 17.99 2.13
C ALA A 37 -4.27 19.35 2.08
N TRP A 38 -3.14 19.38 1.39
CA TRP A 38 -2.38 20.61 1.20
C TRP A 38 -3.04 21.55 0.20
N GLU A 39 -3.38 21.06 -1.00
CA GLU A 39 -3.95 21.85 -2.09
C GLU A 39 -5.37 22.36 -1.80
N LYS A 40 -6.20 21.58 -1.12
CA LYS A 40 -7.59 21.91 -0.78
C LYS A 40 -7.73 22.60 0.59
N GLY A 41 -6.63 22.74 1.33
CA GLY A 41 -6.62 23.46 2.59
C GLY A 41 -7.18 22.66 3.77
N PHE A 42 -7.22 21.34 3.74
CA PHE A 42 -7.69 20.55 4.89
C PHE A 42 -6.74 20.65 6.08
N PHE A 43 -5.42 20.73 5.83
CA PHE A 43 -4.48 21.01 6.92
C PHE A 43 -4.77 22.36 7.57
N ARG A 44 -4.94 23.39 6.75
CA ARG A 44 -5.24 24.73 7.25
C ARG A 44 -6.58 24.79 7.99
N LYS A 45 -7.59 24.08 7.52
CA LYS A 45 -8.89 23.98 8.18
C LYS A 45 -8.76 23.56 9.65
N TYR A 46 -7.85 22.64 9.93
CA TYR A 46 -7.61 22.12 11.27
C TYR A 46 -6.45 22.80 11.99
N GLY A 47 -6.04 23.99 11.54
CA GLY A 47 -5.02 24.80 12.23
C GLY A 47 -3.59 24.40 11.97
N LEU A 48 -3.33 23.56 10.96
CA LEU A 48 -2.00 23.08 10.64
C LEU A 48 -1.37 23.84 9.49
N ASN A 49 -0.08 24.14 9.64
CA ASN A 49 0.78 24.64 8.57
C ASN A 49 1.77 23.53 8.21
N VAL A 50 1.56 22.87 7.07
CA VAL A 50 2.29 21.68 6.68
C VAL A 50 3.25 21.97 5.53
N LYS A 51 4.49 21.53 5.72
CA LYS A 51 5.49 21.42 4.66
C LYS A 51 5.56 19.96 4.22
N LEU A 52 5.27 19.69 2.95
CA LEU A 52 5.42 18.35 2.36
C LEU A 52 6.84 18.18 1.82
N THR A 53 7.50 17.09 2.19
CA THR A 53 8.84 16.75 1.72
C THR A 53 8.83 15.41 0.97
N ARG A 54 9.48 15.41 -0.20
CA ARG A 54 9.59 14.19 -1.00
C ARG A 54 10.62 13.25 -0.38
N GLU A 55 10.22 11.99 -0.21
CA GLU A 55 11.06 10.91 0.24
C GLU A 55 11.49 10.03 -0.94
N ALA A 56 12.75 9.63 -0.96
CA ALA A 56 13.30 8.82 -2.05
C ALA A 56 12.85 7.35 -1.99
N SER A 57 12.49 6.88 -0.80
CA SER A 57 12.16 5.47 -0.55
C SER A 57 11.26 5.31 0.67
N TRP A 58 10.72 4.10 0.85
CA TRP A 58 9.95 3.77 2.05
C TRP A 58 10.83 3.68 3.29
N ALA A 59 12.10 3.32 3.14
CA ALA A 59 13.07 3.35 4.24
C ALA A 59 13.30 4.78 4.73
N THR A 60 13.50 5.74 3.84
CA THR A 60 13.70 7.15 4.23
C THR A 60 12.43 7.78 4.79
N SER A 61 11.25 7.39 4.31
CA SER A 61 9.96 7.82 4.87
C SER A 61 9.82 7.39 6.33
N ARG A 62 10.08 6.13 6.62
CA ARG A 62 10.08 5.58 7.98
C ARG A 62 11.14 6.23 8.85
N ASP A 63 12.38 6.27 8.40
CA ASP A 63 13.51 6.77 9.17
C ASP A 63 13.40 8.26 9.45
N GLY A 64 12.78 9.03 8.55
CA GLY A 64 12.50 10.44 8.78
C GLY A 64 11.65 10.67 10.03
N ILE A 65 10.66 9.82 10.27
CA ILE A 65 9.83 9.86 11.49
C ILE A 65 10.68 9.47 12.71
N ILE A 66 11.39 8.37 12.63
CA ILE A 66 12.15 7.81 13.77
C ILE A 66 13.22 8.79 14.25
N PHE A 67 13.91 9.45 13.32
CA PHE A 67 15.00 10.38 13.63
C PHE A 67 14.55 11.85 13.72
N GLY A 68 13.26 12.14 13.62
CA GLY A 68 12.70 13.47 13.83
C GLY A 68 12.89 14.45 12.67
N ARG A 69 13.27 13.99 11.47
CA ARG A 69 13.34 14.83 10.27
C ARG A 69 11.94 15.19 9.78
N THR A 70 10.99 14.30 9.95
CA THR A 70 9.57 14.53 9.69
C THR A 70 8.75 14.22 10.94
N ASP A 71 7.62 14.89 11.09
CA ASP A 71 6.69 14.65 12.20
C ASP A 71 5.79 13.45 11.94
N ALA A 72 5.41 13.29 10.68
CA ALA A 72 4.57 12.20 10.19
C ALA A 72 4.94 11.86 8.75
N ALA A 73 4.60 10.67 8.32
CA ALA A 73 4.75 10.26 6.93
C ALA A 73 3.93 9.00 6.67
N PRO A 74 3.62 8.70 5.39
CA PRO A 74 3.11 7.38 5.05
C PRO A 74 4.19 6.33 5.30
N VAL A 75 3.78 5.20 5.85
CA VAL A 75 4.65 4.05 6.05
C VAL A 75 3.98 2.80 5.49
N VAL A 76 4.77 1.83 5.05
CA VAL A 76 4.25 0.53 4.61
C VAL A 76 3.50 -0.14 5.77
N SER A 77 2.44 -0.88 5.46
CA SER A 77 1.52 -1.40 6.49
C SER A 77 2.21 -2.22 7.58
N GLY A 78 3.26 -2.94 7.25
CA GLY A 78 4.03 -3.74 8.20
C GLY A 78 5.08 -2.96 8.99
N ALA A 79 5.37 -1.71 8.67
CA ALA A 79 6.45 -0.96 9.33
C ALA A 79 6.18 -0.77 10.84
N VAL A 80 4.96 -0.41 11.19
CA VAL A 80 4.56 -0.21 12.59
C VAL A 80 4.60 -1.53 13.36
N THR A 81 4.01 -2.58 12.80
CA THR A 81 4.00 -3.92 13.40
C THR A 81 5.41 -4.47 13.58
N ASN A 82 6.21 -4.45 12.52
CA ASN A 82 7.54 -5.04 12.51
C ASN A 82 8.52 -4.30 13.43
N ALA A 83 8.37 -2.98 13.56
CA ALA A 83 9.16 -2.19 14.51
C ALA A 83 8.90 -2.62 15.96
N ARG A 84 7.69 -3.07 16.28
CA ARG A 84 7.31 -3.46 17.65
C ARG A 84 7.60 -4.93 17.96
N ILE A 85 7.62 -5.80 16.96
CA ILE A 85 7.92 -7.22 17.17
C ILE A 85 9.40 -7.56 16.95
N GLY A 86 10.22 -6.59 16.55
CA GLY A 86 11.63 -6.81 16.31
C GLY A 86 11.93 -7.68 15.09
N ALA A 87 11.14 -7.54 14.03
CA ALA A 87 11.35 -8.31 12.82
C ALA A 87 12.69 -7.95 12.16
N GLU A 88 13.32 -8.95 11.56
CA GLU A 88 14.56 -8.76 10.79
C GLU A 88 14.35 -7.72 9.67
N GLY A 89 15.29 -6.80 9.52
CA GLY A 89 15.22 -5.70 8.55
C GLY A 89 14.36 -4.52 8.98
N ALA A 90 13.64 -4.60 10.10
CA ALA A 90 12.89 -3.49 10.64
C ALA A 90 13.71 -2.67 11.64
N ARG A 91 13.33 -1.42 11.84
CA ARG A 91 13.85 -0.58 12.92
C ARG A 91 13.06 -0.84 14.18
N HIS A 92 13.74 -1.09 15.29
CA HIS A 92 13.12 -1.09 16.61
C HIS A 92 12.82 0.35 17.02
N ALA A 93 11.55 0.73 16.98
CA ALA A 93 11.11 2.07 17.33
C ALA A 93 9.62 2.02 17.73
N PRO A 94 9.17 2.89 18.66
CA PRO A 94 7.77 2.96 19.06
C PRO A 94 6.93 3.73 18.04
N LEU A 95 6.88 3.22 16.81
CA LEU A 95 6.00 3.71 15.76
C LEU A 95 4.55 3.35 16.07
N CYS A 96 3.62 4.21 15.67
CA CYS A 96 2.20 3.93 15.73
C CYS A 96 1.43 4.67 14.62
N ALA A 97 0.18 4.28 14.45
CA ALA A 97 -0.73 4.87 13.50
C ALA A 97 -2.16 4.80 14.04
N ALA A 98 -2.96 5.83 13.80
CA ALA A 98 -4.38 5.84 14.13
C ALA A 98 -5.27 5.73 12.89
N MET A 99 -4.70 5.65 11.70
CA MET A 99 -5.48 5.50 10.47
C MET A 99 -4.69 4.79 9.37
N THR A 100 -5.43 4.11 8.52
CA THR A 100 -4.97 3.63 7.22
C THR A 100 -5.14 4.75 6.20
N ILE A 101 -4.15 4.96 5.34
CA ILE A 101 -4.25 5.93 4.23
C ILE A 101 -5.06 5.34 3.08
N HIS A 102 -4.76 4.10 2.70
CA HIS A 102 -5.48 3.43 1.64
C HIS A 102 -5.37 1.91 1.71
N ARG A 103 -6.26 1.27 0.97
CA ARG A 103 -6.21 -0.16 0.67
C ARG A 103 -5.88 -0.35 -0.81
N HIS A 104 -5.31 -1.50 -1.17
CA HIS A 104 -4.94 -1.83 -2.56
C HIS A 104 -3.93 -0.85 -3.17
N GLY A 105 -4.07 -0.52 -4.45
CA GLY A 105 -3.22 0.47 -5.13
C GLY A 105 -1.85 -0.03 -5.53
N ASN A 106 -1.66 -1.34 -5.61
CA ASN A 106 -0.40 -1.99 -5.89
C ASN A 106 -0.59 -3.17 -6.85
N ALA A 107 0.50 -3.61 -7.45
CA ALA A 107 0.46 -4.76 -8.36
C ALA A 107 1.84 -5.41 -8.50
N MET A 108 1.84 -6.62 -9.06
CA MET A 108 3.03 -7.35 -9.44
C MET A 108 3.27 -7.20 -10.94
N THR A 109 4.46 -6.75 -11.30
CA THR A 109 4.92 -6.68 -12.68
C THR A 109 5.91 -7.80 -12.95
N MET A 110 5.71 -8.52 -14.04
CA MET A 110 6.63 -9.54 -14.57
C MET A 110 7.26 -9.05 -15.86
N ASN A 111 8.51 -9.42 -16.12
CA ASN A 111 9.23 -8.99 -17.31
C ASN A 111 8.75 -9.70 -18.58
N ARG A 112 9.20 -9.22 -19.72
CA ARG A 112 8.87 -9.80 -21.03
C ARG A 112 9.32 -11.26 -21.17
N ALA A 113 10.48 -11.63 -20.61
CA ALA A 113 10.97 -13.00 -20.67
C ALA A 113 10.04 -14.00 -19.96
N MET A 114 9.38 -13.58 -18.89
CA MET A 114 8.37 -14.40 -18.22
C MET A 114 7.14 -14.60 -19.11
N TRP A 115 6.71 -13.58 -19.85
CA TRP A 115 5.67 -13.71 -20.85
C TRP A 115 6.05 -14.69 -21.95
N GLU A 116 7.25 -14.57 -22.49
CA GLU A 116 7.77 -15.46 -23.54
C GLU A 116 7.89 -16.91 -23.06
N ALA A 117 8.10 -17.13 -21.74
CA ALA A 117 8.12 -18.45 -21.13
C ALA A 117 6.72 -19.02 -20.86
N GLY A 118 5.66 -18.26 -21.14
CA GLY A 118 4.28 -18.72 -21.01
C GLY A 118 3.48 -18.14 -19.87
N LEU A 119 4.08 -17.32 -19.00
CA LEU A 119 3.33 -16.68 -17.93
C LEU A 119 2.37 -15.63 -18.47
N ARG A 120 1.20 -15.55 -17.85
CA ARG A 120 0.11 -14.64 -18.22
C ARG A 120 -0.43 -13.95 -16.98
N PRO A 121 -1.24 -12.90 -17.09
CA PRO A 121 -1.95 -12.34 -15.95
C PRO A 121 -2.73 -13.40 -15.19
N TRP A 122 -2.72 -13.31 -13.88
CA TRP A 122 -3.38 -14.29 -13.01
C TRP A 122 -4.84 -14.56 -13.39
N ARG A 123 -5.55 -13.53 -13.77
CA ARG A 123 -6.95 -13.64 -14.19
C ARG A 123 -7.18 -14.58 -15.37
N GLU A 124 -6.15 -14.90 -16.15
CA GLU A 124 -6.21 -15.84 -17.27
C GLU A 124 -5.91 -17.28 -16.86
N TYR A 125 -5.49 -17.51 -15.62
CA TYR A 125 -5.33 -18.86 -15.05
C TYR A 125 -6.63 -19.44 -14.49
N ASN A 126 -7.72 -18.70 -14.46
CA ASN A 126 -9.02 -19.14 -13.96
C ASN A 126 -8.97 -19.78 -12.57
N GLY A 127 -8.17 -19.23 -11.67
CA GLY A 127 -8.00 -19.73 -10.31
C GLY A 127 -7.07 -20.94 -10.16
N ASN A 128 -6.43 -21.39 -11.23
CA ASN A 128 -5.55 -22.56 -11.20
C ASN A 128 -4.14 -22.20 -10.74
N LEU A 129 -3.92 -22.21 -9.42
CA LEU A 129 -2.62 -21.95 -8.79
C LEU A 129 -1.55 -22.97 -9.20
N GLU A 130 -1.93 -24.22 -9.40
CA GLU A 130 -1.00 -25.28 -9.79
C GLU A 130 -0.44 -25.05 -11.19
N GLU A 131 -1.27 -24.66 -12.13
CA GLU A 131 -0.83 -24.28 -13.48
C GLU A 131 0.11 -23.08 -13.46
N PHE A 132 -0.25 -22.04 -12.72
CA PHE A 132 0.64 -20.90 -12.50
C PHE A 132 1.97 -21.34 -11.89
N GLY A 133 1.95 -22.19 -10.88
CA GLY A 133 3.14 -22.69 -10.22
C GLY A 133 4.07 -23.46 -11.17
N ARG A 134 3.51 -24.27 -12.08
CA ARG A 134 4.29 -24.96 -13.11
C ARG A 134 4.97 -23.99 -14.07
N ASP A 135 4.26 -22.98 -14.55
CA ASP A 135 4.81 -21.97 -15.45
C ASP A 135 5.88 -21.13 -14.76
N PHE A 136 5.62 -20.72 -13.52
CA PHE A 136 6.53 -19.94 -12.71
C PHE A 136 7.84 -20.70 -12.43
N ARG A 137 7.73 -21.96 -11.99
CA ARG A 137 8.88 -22.83 -11.73
C ARG A 137 9.69 -23.07 -12.97
N ARG A 138 9.05 -23.40 -14.09
CA ARG A 138 9.74 -23.62 -15.38
C ARG A 138 10.58 -22.42 -15.78
N TYR A 139 10.06 -21.20 -15.59
CA TYR A 139 10.82 -19.99 -15.89
C TYR A 139 12.04 -19.85 -14.98
N PHE A 140 11.85 -19.96 -13.67
CA PHE A 140 12.95 -19.79 -12.72
C PHE A 140 13.99 -20.94 -12.80
N ASP A 141 13.56 -22.16 -13.02
CA ASP A 141 14.48 -23.29 -13.22
C ASP A 141 15.38 -23.12 -14.44
N GLY A 142 14.94 -22.40 -15.43
CA GLY A 142 15.74 -22.04 -16.59
C GLY A 142 16.78 -20.95 -16.37
N LEU A 143 16.83 -20.34 -15.19
CA LEU A 143 17.77 -19.27 -14.84
C LEU A 143 18.81 -19.74 -13.83
N PRO A 144 20.06 -19.23 -13.92
CA PRO A 144 21.00 -19.33 -12.81
C PRO A 144 20.39 -18.77 -11.53
N SER A 145 20.74 -19.34 -10.36
CA SER A 145 20.11 -18.95 -9.09
C SER A 145 20.28 -17.48 -8.74
N GLU A 146 21.42 -16.87 -9.10
CA GLU A 146 21.70 -15.47 -8.87
C GLU A 146 20.84 -14.51 -9.71
N GLN A 147 20.19 -15.02 -10.76
CA GLN A 147 19.28 -14.26 -11.61
C GLN A 147 17.80 -14.45 -11.24
N ARG A 148 17.52 -15.28 -10.24
CA ARG A 148 16.14 -15.51 -9.76
C ARG A 148 15.80 -14.48 -8.70
N VAL A 149 15.28 -13.34 -9.13
CA VAL A 149 15.12 -12.17 -8.26
C VAL A 149 13.75 -11.54 -8.42
N TRP A 150 13.11 -11.31 -7.28
CA TRP A 150 11.97 -10.40 -7.13
C TRP A 150 12.42 -9.14 -6.40
N ALA A 151 11.85 -8.00 -6.76
CA ALA A 151 12.07 -6.76 -6.04
C ALA A 151 10.79 -6.30 -5.33
N VAL A 152 10.97 -5.79 -4.12
CA VAL A 152 9.93 -5.11 -3.35
C VAL A 152 10.53 -3.82 -2.79
N VAL A 153 9.72 -3.03 -2.08
CA VAL A 153 10.14 -1.68 -1.67
C VAL A 153 10.70 -1.61 -0.25
N LEU A 154 10.40 -2.61 0.58
CA LEU A 154 10.89 -2.72 1.96
C LEU A 154 10.52 -4.11 2.49
N SER A 155 11.35 -4.67 3.39
CA SER A 155 11.11 -5.97 4.02
C SER A 155 9.85 -6.01 4.90
N SER A 156 9.40 -4.86 5.41
CA SER A 156 8.17 -4.70 6.19
C SER A 156 6.93 -4.42 5.32
N SER A 157 7.09 -4.29 4.01
CA SER A 157 5.96 -4.05 3.12
C SER A 157 5.11 -5.31 2.99
N ILE A 158 3.80 -5.12 2.82
CA ILE A 158 2.92 -6.24 2.50
C ILE A 158 3.32 -6.90 1.18
N TYR A 159 4.06 -6.21 0.32
CA TYR A 159 4.57 -6.73 -0.95
C TYR A 159 5.56 -7.88 -0.76
N GLU A 160 6.46 -7.75 0.21
CA GLU A 160 7.36 -8.83 0.64
C GLU A 160 6.56 -10.09 0.96
N TYR A 161 5.52 -9.93 1.78
CA TYR A 161 4.67 -11.04 2.19
C TYR A 161 3.84 -11.58 1.04
N PHE A 162 3.30 -10.73 0.17
CA PHE A 162 2.50 -11.15 -0.96
C PHE A 162 3.29 -11.92 -2.01
N VAL A 163 4.52 -11.49 -2.30
CA VAL A 163 5.40 -12.22 -3.21
C VAL A 163 5.66 -13.64 -2.69
N ARG A 164 5.94 -13.76 -1.39
CA ARG A 164 6.18 -15.05 -0.76
C ARG A 164 4.90 -15.87 -0.61
N TYR A 165 3.81 -15.24 -0.21
CA TYR A 165 2.51 -15.87 -0.05
C TYR A 165 1.99 -16.48 -1.37
N LEU A 166 2.02 -15.69 -2.44
CA LEU A 166 1.62 -16.13 -3.77
C LEU A 166 2.48 -17.30 -4.26
N SER A 167 3.78 -17.18 -4.14
CA SER A 167 4.72 -18.21 -4.58
C SER A 167 4.46 -19.54 -3.85
N ALA A 168 4.31 -19.47 -2.54
CA ALA A 168 4.01 -20.66 -1.73
C ALA A 168 2.65 -21.26 -2.06
N ALA A 169 1.64 -20.44 -2.29
CA ALA A 169 0.30 -20.90 -2.71
C ALA A 169 0.35 -21.64 -4.05
N ALA A 170 1.27 -21.26 -4.92
CA ALA A 170 1.51 -21.91 -6.22
C ALA A 170 2.46 -23.13 -6.11
N GLY A 171 2.89 -23.52 -4.92
CA GLY A 171 3.77 -24.67 -4.70
C GLY A 171 5.26 -24.37 -4.90
N VAL A 172 5.66 -23.09 -4.90
CA VAL A 172 7.04 -22.65 -5.06
C VAL A 172 7.56 -22.11 -3.73
N ASP A 173 8.64 -22.70 -3.20
CA ASP A 173 9.23 -22.24 -1.95
C ASP A 173 10.02 -20.93 -2.17
N PRO A 174 9.50 -19.79 -1.68
CA PRO A 174 10.12 -18.49 -1.95
C PRO A 174 11.45 -18.28 -1.23
N LEU A 175 11.78 -19.12 -0.25
CA LEU A 175 13.07 -19.04 0.46
C LEU A 175 14.16 -19.85 -0.23
N LYS A 176 13.80 -20.75 -1.13
CA LYS A 176 14.75 -21.63 -1.85
C LYS A 176 14.90 -21.26 -3.32
N GLU A 177 13.80 -20.86 -3.97
CA GLU A 177 13.75 -20.73 -5.43
C GLU A 177 14.21 -19.37 -5.95
N PHE A 178 14.14 -18.33 -5.13
CA PHE A 178 14.56 -16.99 -5.53
C PHE A 178 14.92 -16.13 -4.32
N ARG A 179 15.56 -15.03 -4.56
CA ARG A 179 15.82 -13.99 -3.55
C ARG A 179 14.96 -12.75 -3.81
N VAL A 180 14.74 -12.01 -2.74
CA VAL A 180 14.00 -10.73 -2.78
C VAL A 180 15.00 -9.61 -2.48
N ILE A 181 14.99 -8.58 -3.32
CA ILE A 181 15.82 -7.37 -3.16
C ILE A 181 14.92 -6.15 -2.93
N ILE A 182 15.49 -5.10 -2.36
CA ILE A 182 14.80 -3.86 -2.05
C ILE A 182 15.19 -2.79 -3.07
N ILE A 183 14.21 -2.26 -3.80
CA ILE A 183 14.40 -1.20 -4.79
C ILE A 183 13.38 -0.09 -4.52
N PRO A 184 13.80 1.18 -4.49
CA PRO A 184 12.86 2.31 -4.38
C PRO A 184 11.87 2.35 -5.55
N PRO A 185 10.60 2.73 -5.32
CA PRO A 185 9.58 2.72 -6.37
C PRO A 185 9.99 3.40 -7.68
N PRO A 186 10.60 4.61 -7.68
CA PRO A 186 10.96 5.28 -8.92
C PRO A 186 12.05 4.59 -9.75
N GLN A 187 12.74 3.61 -9.18
CA GLN A 187 13.84 2.88 -9.83
C GLN A 187 13.42 1.52 -10.37
N MET A 188 12.17 1.08 -10.14
CA MET A 188 11.71 -0.27 -10.53
C MET A 188 11.81 -0.53 -12.02
N VAL A 189 11.23 0.34 -12.83
CA VAL A 189 11.17 0.13 -14.30
C VAL A 189 12.57 0.10 -14.91
N THR A 190 13.43 1.03 -14.52
CA THR A 190 14.82 1.09 -14.99
C THR A 190 15.60 -0.16 -14.62
N ASN A 191 15.45 -0.62 -13.38
CA ASN A 191 16.13 -1.83 -12.91
C ASN A 191 15.62 -3.10 -13.61
N MET A 192 14.32 -3.19 -13.89
CA MET A 192 13.77 -4.28 -14.69
C MET A 192 14.33 -4.27 -16.13
N ARG A 193 14.43 -3.10 -16.73
CA ARG A 193 14.97 -2.94 -18.10
C ARG A 193 16.41 -3.45 -18.21
N ILE A 194 17.23 -3.22 -17.21
CA ILE A 194 18.62 -3.70 -17.20
C ILE A 194 18.80 -5.12 -16.64
N GLY A 195 17.70 -5.79 -16.27
CA GLY A 195 17.74 -7.17 -15.82
C GLY A 195 18.10 -7.39 -14.35
N ALA A 196 18.04 -6.35 -13.52
CA ALA A 196 18.37 -6.46 -12.09
C ALA A 196 17.35 -7.32 -11.32
N MET A 197 16.12 -7.43 -11.80
CA MET A 197 15.11 -8.35 -11.30
C MET A 197 14.23 -8.85 -12.45
N GLN A 198 13.56 -9.97 -12.26
CA GLN A 198 12.63 -10.56 -13.22
C GLN A 198 11.19 -10.12 -12.96
N ALA A 199 10.88 -9.83 -11.71
CA ALA A 199 9.56 -9.37 -11.31
C ALA A 199 9.68 -8.43 -10.11
N TYR A 200 8.65 -7.61 -9.90
CA TYR A 200 8.58 -6.77 -8.71
C TYR A 200 7.13 -6.55 -8.27
N MET A 201 6.96 -6.14 -7.02
CA MET A 201 5.70 -5.63 -6.53
C MET A 201 5.89 -4.24 -5.95
N VAL A 202 5.02 -3.31 -6.32
CA VAL A 202 5.10 -1.89 -5.96
C VAL A 202 3.73 -1.24 -6.07
N ALA A 203 3.57 -0.09 -5.42
CA ALA A 203 2.41 0.77 -5.60
C ALA A 203 2.41 1.46 -6.97
N GLU A 204 1.22 1.82 -7.46
CA GLU A 204 1.07 2.59 -8.68
C GLU A 204 1.67 4.02 -8.53
N PRO A 205 2.18 4.63 -9.61
CA PRO A 205 2.01 4.26 -11.03
C PRO A 205 3.12 3.38 -11.61
N TRP A 206 3.97 2.80 -10.80
CA TRP A 206 5.21 2.16 -11.26
C TRP A 206 5.01 0.82 -11.99
N ASN A 207 3.87 0.17 -11.79
CA ASN A 207 3.48 -0.97 -12.65
C ASN A 207 2.94 -0.48 -13.99
N THR A 208 2.06 0.51 -13.98
CA THR A 208 1.53 1.13 -15.20
C THR A 208 2.65 1.67 -16.09
N ARG A 209 3.69 2.26 -15.50
CA ARG A 209 4.85 2.75 -16.27
C ARG A 209 5.64 1.65 -16.97
N ALA A 210 5.71 0.46 -16.40
CA ALA A 210 6.38 -0.67 -17.02
C ALA A 210 5.66 -1.14 -18.30
N ILE A 211 4.33 -0.97 -18.32
CA ILE A 211 3.48 -1.39 -19.42
C ILE A 211 3.41 -0.32 -20.52
N THR A 212 3.21 0.93 -20.12
CA THR A 212 2.91 2.06 -21.01
C THR A 212 4.12 2.95 -21.29
N GLY A 213 5.24 2.72 -20.64
CA GLY A 213 6.50 3.39 -20.90
C GLY A 213 7.05 3.05 -22.30
N ASN A 214 8.14 3.69 -22.68
CA ASN A 214 8.79 3.38 -23.95
C ASN A 214 9.11 1.89 -24.01
N GLU A 215 8.48 1.18 -24.94
CA GLU A 215 8.75 -0.22 -25.29
C GLU A 215 8.11 -1.31 -24.44
N GLY A 216 7.37 -0.98 -23.38
CA GLY A 216 6.74 -1.98 -22.50
C GLY A 216 7.72 -3.06 -22.01
N VAL A 217 8.28 -2.88 -20.82
CA VAL A 217 9.29 -3.81 -20.27
C VAL A 217 8.67 -5.00 -19.55
N GLY A 218 7.37 -4.92 -19.24
CA GLY A 218 6.68 -5.95 -18.49
C GLY A 218 5.18 -5.93 -18.69
N PHE A 219 4.53 -6.79 -17.95
CA PHE A 219 3.06 -6.88 -17.85
C PHE A 219 2.67 -7.03 -16.39
N THR A 220 1.44 -6.62 -16.05
CA THR A 220 0.91 -6.84 -14.70
C THR A 220 0.42 -8.29 -14.59
N PHE A 221 1.03 -9.04 -13.68
CA PHE A 221 0.59 -10.39 -13.37
C PHE A 221 -0.68 -10.38 -12.53
N ALA A 222 -0.67 -9.65 -11.42
CA ALA A 222 -1.82 -9.54 -10.52
C ALA A 222 -1.75 -8.22 -9.75
N GLN A 223 -2.91 -7.65 -9.45
CA GLN A 223 -3.02 -6.62 -8.43
C GLN A 223 -3.01 -7.28 -7.04
N GLY A 224 -2.56 -6.55 -6.03
CA GLY A 224 -2.57 -7.05 -4.65
C GLY A 224 -3.96 -7.47 -4.17
N LYS A 225 -5.02 -6.83 -4.65
CA LYS A 225 -6.40 -7.22 -4.35
C LYS A 225 -6.77 -8.61 -4.83
N GLU A 226 -6.08 -9.14 -5.84
CA GLU A 226 -6.29 -10.50 -6.33
C GLU A 226 -5.63 -11.54 -5.42
N ILE A 227 -4.73 -11.12 -4.53
CA ILE A 227 -4.09 -11.98 -3.51
C ILE A 227 -4.88 -11.93 -2.22
N TRP A 228 -5.21 -10.73 -1.76
CA TRP A 228 -6.07 -10.49 -0.59
C TRP A 228 -6.95 -9.27 -0.86
N LEU A 229 -8.23 -9.53 -1.11
CA LEU A 229 -9.21 -8.48 -1.32
C LEU A 229 -9.47 -7.72 -0.03
N GLY A 230 -9.25 -6.40 -0.04
CA GLY A 230 -9.44 -5.53 1.11
C GLY A 230 -8.19 -5.28 1.95
N HIS A 231 -7.02 -5.78 1.55
CA HIS A 231 -5.79 -5.62 2.32
C HIS A 231 -5.40 -4.15 2.55
N PRO A 232 -4.84 -3.82 3.74
CA PRO A 232 -4.27 -2.50 3.99
C PRO A 232 -2.90 -2.38 3.31
N ASP A 233 -2.61 -1.21 2.73
CA ASP A 233 -1.31 -0.98 2.11
C ASP A 233 -0.48 0.06 2.87
N ARG A 234 -1.10 1.18 3.26
CA ARG A 234 -0.34 2.29 3.82
C ARG A 234 -0.98 2.84 5.08
N LEU A 235 -0.15 3.16 6.07
CA LEU A 235 -0.57 3.79 7.32
C LEU A 235 0.00 5.20 7.41
N LEU A 236 -0.68 6.07 8.17
CA LEU A 236 -0.13 7.35 8.60
C LEU A 236 0.74 7.12 9.84
N GLY A 237 2.05 7.07 9.63
CA GLY A 237 3.01 6.78 10.69
C GLY A 237 3.43 8.01 11.48
N VAL A 238 3.54 7.83 12.78
CA VAL A 238 4.11 8.80 13.72
C VAL A 238 4.86 8.04 14.82
N MET A 239 5.68 8.75 15.58
CA MET A 239 6.23 8.21 16.83
C MET A 239 5.16 8.29 17.93
N GLU A 240 5.14 7.32 18.82
CA GLU A 240 4.26 7.31 19.99
C GLU A 240 4.40 8.60 20.82
N SER A 241 5.64 9.06 20.99
CA SER A 241 5.94 10.34 21.68
C SER A 241 5.26 11.54 21.03
N PHE A 242 5.11 11.54 19.70
CA PHE A 242 4.42 12.64 19.01
C PHE A 242 2.95 12.75 19.45
N ILE A 243 2.27 11.63 19.60
CA ILE A 243 0.87 11.59 20.07
C ILE A 243 0.79 12.07 21.52
N GLU A 244 1.70 11.61 22.37
CA GLU A 244 1.72 11.95 23.81
C GLU A 244 2.03 13.43 24.05
N GLU A 245 2.98 13.98 23.31
CA GLU A 245 3.41 15.38 23.46
C GLU A 245 2.50 16.36 22.74
N ASN A 246 1.82 15.92 21.66
CA ASN A 246 1.03 16.79 20.78
C ASN A 246 -0.38 16.22 20.51
N PRO A 247 -1.17 15.93 21.55
CA PRO A 247 -2.46 15.25 21.36
C PRO A 247 -3.46 16.05 20.53
N LYS A 248 -3.52 17.36 20.66
CA LYS A 248 -4.43 18.21 19.89
C LYS A 248 -3.98 18.35 18.45
N THR A 249 -2.68 18.53 18.22
CA THR A 249 -2.08 18.56 16.88
C THR A 249 -2.34 17.25 16.15
N TYR A 250 -2.17 16.12 16.83
CA TYR A 250 -2.40 14.80 16.24
C TYR A 250 -3.86 14.60 15.84
N ARG A 251 -4.81 15.04 16.66
CA ARG A 251 -6.24 15.01 16.30
C ARG A 251 -6.52 15.82 15.05
N SER A 252 -5.97 17.04 14.96
CA SER A 252 -6.07 17.88 13.76
C SER A 252 -5.49 17.21 12.53
N LEU A 253 -4.33 16.58 12.66
CA LEU A 253 -3.68 15.87 11.56
C LEU A 253 -4.55 14.71 11.04
N VAL A 254 -5.04 13.87 11.94
CA VAL A 254 -5.87 12.72 11.56
C VAL A 254 -7.18 13.17 10.92
N LYS A 255 -7.83 14.20 11.47
CA LYS A 255 -9.05 14.78 10.87
C LYS A 255 -8.81 15.28 9.46
N ALA A 256 -7.74 16.04 9.25
CA ALA A 256 -7.37 16.56 7.92
C ALA A 256 -7.15 15.41 6.93
N MET A 257 -6.45 14.37 7.36
CA MET A 257 -6.15 13.22 6.50
C MET A 257 -7.38 12.36 6.23
N ILE A 258 -8.27 12.17 7.19
CA ILE A 258 -9.54 11.47 6.95
C ILE A 258 -10.38 12.23 5.91
N GLU A 259 -10.51 13.55 6.03
CA GLU A 259 -11.24 14.35 5.03
C GLU A 259 -10.59 14.27 3.65
N ALA A 260 -9.26 14.32 3.60
CA ALA A 260 -8.53 14.16 2.34
C ALA A 260 -8.75 12.79 1.71
N CYS A 261 -8.73 11.72 2.50
CA CYS A 261 -9.04 10.37 2.02
C CYS A 261 -10.48 10.27 1.49
N ARG A 262 -11.44 10.85 2.18
CA ARG A 262 -12.83 10.90 1.71
C ARG A 262 -12.96 11.67 0.39
N TYR A 263 -12.25 12.78 0.26
CA TYR A 263 -12.21 13.54 -0.99
C TYR A 263 -11.64 12.71 -2.14
N CYS A 264 -10.52 12.02 -1.89
CA CYS A 264 -9.88 11.16 -2.89
C CYS A 264 -10.73 9.94 -3.26
N GLY A 265 -11.52 9.43 -2.31
CA GLY A 265 -12.40 8.28 -2.52
C GLY A 265 -13.71 8.60 -3.23
N ASP A 266 -14.06 9.88 -3.38
CA ASP A 266 -15.26 10.30 -4.11
C ASP A 266 -15.01 10.18 -5.62
N PRO A 267 -15.82 9.38 -6.34
CA PRO A 267 -15.69 9.22 -7.79
C PRO A 267 -15.73 10.54 -8.57
N ASN A 268 -16.47 11.53 -8.08
CA ASN A 268 -16.58 12.84 -8.73
C ASN A 268 -15.28 13.65 -8.68
N ASN A 269 -14.37 13.29 -7.78
CA ASN A 269 -13.11 14.02 -7.55
C ASN A 269 -11.88 13.33 -8.18
N GLN A 270 -12.01 12.12 -8.69
CA GLN A 270 -10.88 11.30 -9.13
C GLN A 270 -10.00 11.98 -10.16
N VAL A 271 -10.61 12.65 -11.13
CA VAL A 271 -9.84 13.34 -12.18
C VAL A 271 -9.09 14.54 -11.62
N GLU A 272 -9.72 15.31 -10.75
CA GLU A 272 -9.05 16.43 -10.08
C GLU A 272 -7.88 15.93 -9.22
N VAL A 273 -8.07 14.83 -8.49
CA VAL A 273 -7.01 14.20 -7.70
C VAL A 273 -5.84 13.80 -8.60
N ALA A 274 -6.10 13.15 -9.72
CA ALA A 274 -5.06 12.78 -10.68
C ALA A 274 -4.30 14.00 -11.21
N LYS A 275 -5.00 15.12 -11.47
CA LYS A 275 -4.38 16.40 -11.86
C LYS A 275 -3.46 16.96 -10.78
N ILE A 276 -3.91 16.95 -9.54
CA ILE A 276 -3.16 17.48 -8.41
C ILE A 276 -1.82 16.76 -8.30
N ILE A 277 -1.84 15.43 -8.27
CA ILE A 277 -0.60 14.67 -8.06
C ILE A 277 0.33 14.65 -9.27
N THR A 278 -0.16 14.93 -10.47
CA THR A 278 0.68 15.05 -11.68
C THR A 278 1.20 16.47 -11.89
N GLY A 279 0.50 17.47 -11.37
CA GLY A 279 0.83 18.87 -11.60
C GLY A 279 2.03 19.40 -10.84
N ARG A 280 2.43 18.76 -9.73
CA ARG A 280 3.47 19.27 -8.82
C ARG A 280 4.55 18.25 -8.45
N SER A 281 4.80 17.27 -9.26
CA SER A 281 5.85 16.27 -8.98
C SER A 281 5.57 15.33 -7.81
N TYR A 282 4.35 15.19 -7.35
CA TYR A 282 4.05 14.26 -6.27
C TYR A 282 4.37 12.80 -6.62
N THR A 283 4.26 12.46 -7.90
CA THR A 283 4.58 11.10 -8.40
C THR A 283 5.67 11.06 -9.46
N ALA A 284 6.00 12.20 -10.09
CA ALA A 284 6.98 12.26 -11.17
C ALA A 284 8.36 12.71 -10.67
N ALA A 285 9.42 12.19 -11.28
CA ALA A 285 10.79 12.64 -11.00
C ALA A 285 11.04 14.07 -11.47
N LYS A 286 10.38 14.50 -12.55
CA LYS A 286 10.42 15.87 -13.06
C LYS A 286 8.99 16.35 -13.32
N PRO A 287 8.61 17.52 -12.79
CA PRO A 287 7.28 18.05 -13.04
C PRO A 287 7.13 18.37 -14.52
N LYS A 288 6.18 17.73 -15.16
CA LYS A 288 5.69 18.21 -16.45
C LYS A 288 4.38 18.92 -16.19
N LYS A 289 4.28 20.16 -16.66
CA LYS A 289 3.01 20.88 -16.60
C LYS A 289 1.97 20.10 -17.41
N CYS A 290 1.13 19.37 -16.68
CA CYS A 290 0.02 18.67 -17.26
C CYS A 290 -1.20 19.56 -17.21
N ARG A 291 -1.60 20.12 -18.36
CA ARG A 291 -2.83 20.89 -18.46
C ARG A 291 -3.96 19.94 -18.85
N ALA A 292 -4.79 19.61 -17.89
CA ALA A 292 -5.98 18.83 -18.15
C ALA A 292 -7.17 19.76 -18.47
N PRO A 293 -8.17 19.27 -19.25
CA PRO A 293 -9.39 20.02 -19.48
C PRO A 293 -10.09 20.38 -18.18
N VAL A 294 -10.76 21.54 -18.16
CA VAL A 294 -11.45 22.05 -16.96
C VAL A 294 -12.70 21.21 -16.65
N VAL A 295 -13.35 20.68 -17.68
CA VAL A 295 -14.55 19.84 -17.51
C VAL A 295 -14.22 18.44 -18.03
N ILE A 296 -14.35 17.47 -17.15
CA ILE A 296 -14.09 16.08 -17.47
C ILE A 296 -15.30 15.26 -17.05
N ASN A 297 -15.81 14.47 -17.99
CA ASN A 297 -16.85 13.50 -17.78
C ASN A 297 -16.42 12.16 -18.37
N GLU A 298 -17.20 11.11 -18.16
CA GLU A 298 -16.87 9.77 -18.63
C GLU A 298 -16.71 9.71 -20.15
N ASP A 299 -17.42 10.54 -20.89
CA ASP A 299 -17.39 10.54 -22.36
C ASP A 299 -16.09 11.11 -22.92
N ASN A 300 -15.39 11.95 -22.16
CA ASN A 300 -14.17 12.61 -22.62
C ASN A 300 -12.89 12.19 -21.85
N ILE A 301 -12.96 11.15 -21.03
CA ILE A 301 -11.79 10.58 -20.33
C ILE A 301 -10.64 10.28 -21.30
N GLN A 302 -10.95 9.82 -22.50
CA GLN A 302 -9.95 9.52 -23.53
C GLN A 302 -9.20 10.77 -24.04
N SER A 303 -9.74 11.95 -23.82
CA SER A 303 -9.11 13.22 -24.19
C SER A 303 -8.19 13.78 -23.10
N LEU A 304 -8.06 13.10 -21.96
CA LEU A 304 -7.16 13.51 -20.90
C LEU A 304 -5.71 13.57 -21.36
N PRO A 305 -4.92 14.51 -20.84
CA PRO A 305 -3.50 14.54 -21.14
C PRO A 305 -2.80 13.21 -20.86
N LYS A 306 -1.88 12.85 -21.73
CA LYS A 306 -1.15 11.56 -21.65
C LYS A 306 -0.50 11.30 -20.31
N CYS A 307 -0.05 12.34 -19.62
CA CYS A 307 0.55 12.20 -18.28
C CYS A 307 -0.45 11.68 -17.24
N ILE A 308 -1.73 12.01 -17.37
CA ILE A 308 -2.78 11.51 -16.49
C ILE A 308 -3.19 10.10 -16.93
N THR A 309 -3.57 9.93 -18.19
CA THR A 309 -4.09 8.63 -18.68
C THR A 309 -3.03 7.55 -18.74
N LYS A 310 -1.79 7.94 -19.02
CA LYS A 310 -0.70 6.96 -19.22
C LYS A 310 -0.08 6.47 -17.93
N PHE A 311 0.08 7.32 -16.93
CA PHE A 311 0.88 6.97 -15.76
C PHE A 311 0.07 6.95 -14.45
N THR A 312 -0.61 8.04 -14.14
CA THR A 312 -1.27 8.23 -12.84
C THR A 312 -2.75 7.87 -12.90
N GLY A 313 -3.40 8.23 -14.01
CA GLY A 313 -4.84 8.12 -14.16
C GLY A 313 -5.39 6.70 -13.93
N PRO A 314 -4.81 5.64 -14.52
CA PRO A 314 -5.34 4.29 -14.33
C PRO A 314 -5.47 3.89 -12.86
N GLY A 315 -4.49 4.26 -12.03
CA GLY A 315 -4.50 3.97 -10.61
C GLY A 315 -5.55 4.74 -9.82
N ILE A 316 -5.83 5.97 -10.23
CA ILE A 316 -6.75 6.87 -9.53
C ILE A 316 -8.17 6.82 -10.13
N ILE A 317 -8.29 6.77 -11.45
CA ILE A 317 -9.56 6.86 -12.17
C ILE A 317 -10.26 5.49 -12.25
N GLY A 318 -9.56 4.40 -11.96
CA GLY A 318 -10.16 3.07 -11.92
C GLY A 318 -10.13 2.31 -13.25
N GLU A 319 -9.35 2.77 -14.22
CA GLU A 319 -9.07 2.02 -15.44
C GLU A 319 -7.66 1.44 -15.35
N TYR A 320 -7.55 0.11 -15.39
CA TYR A 320 -6.28 -0.57 -15.20
C TYR A 320 -5.91 -1.47 -16.38
N ASN A 321 -4.71 -1.26 -16.92
CA ASN A 321 -4.18 -2.03 -18.03
C ASN A 321 -3.16 -3.06 -17.53
N TYR A 322 -3.48 -4.35 -17.73
CA TYR A 322 -2.56 -5.45 -17.38
C TYR A 322 -1.45 -5.63 -18.42
N GLY A 323 -1.59 -5.04 -19.58
CA GLY A 323 -0.59 -5.14 -20.65
C GLY A 323 -0.59 -6.50 -21.35
N GLY A 324 0.58 -6.89 -21.80
CA GLY A 324 0.83 -8.12 -22.57
C GLY A 324 1.56 -7.82 -23.88
N PHE A 325 2.01 -8.87 -24.54
CA PHE A 325 2.86 -8.74 -25.74
C PHE A 325 2.24 -9.43 -26.97
N ASP A 326 0.91 -9.61 -26.94
CA ASP A 326 0.15 -10.29 -28.00
C ASP A 326 -0.88 -9.38 -28.69
N GLN A 327 -0.77 -8.06 -28.52
CA GLN A 327 -1.68 -7.05 -29.07
C GLN A 327 -3.11 -7.08 -28.52
N GLN A 328 -3.44 -7.99 -27.59
CA GLN A 328 -4.73 -7.99 -26.93
C GLN A 328 -4.82 -6.87 -25.88
N LYS A 329 -6.00 -6.26 -25.77
CA LYS A 329 -6.28 -5.27 -24.72
C LYS A 329 -6.71 -6.00 -23.44
N ARG A 330 -6.01 -5.72 -22.35
CA ARG A 330 -6.31 -6.26 -21.01
C ARG A 330 -6.60 -5.13 -20.03
N ILE A 331 -7.74 -4.49 -20.26
CA ILE A 331 -8.15 -3.32 -19.46
C ILE A 331 -9.30 -3.71 -18.57
N ALA A 332 -9.09 -3.55 -17.25
CA ALA A 332 -10.14 -3.63 -16.25
C ALA A 332 -10.69 -2.23 -15.98
N LYS A 333 -12.00 -2.07 -16.09
CA LYS A 333 -12.72 -0.83 -15.79
C LYS A 333 -13.55 -1.01 -14.54
N SER A 334 -13.14 -0.34 -13.46
CA SER A 334 -13.87 -0.34 -12.20
C SER A 334 -13.34 0.78 -11.32
N LEU A 335 -14.21 1.45 -10.58
CA LEU A 335 -13.83 2.50 -9.64
C LEU A 335 -12.94 1.98 -8.52
N ASP A 336 -13.04 0.69 -8.22
CA ASP A 336 -12.28 0.00 -7.19
C ASP A 336 -11.18 -0.90 -7.75
N THR A 337 -10.76 -0.64 -8.99
CA THR A 337 -9.76 -1.48 -9.67
C THR A 337 -8.39 -1.45 -8.99
N THR A 338 -7.97 -0.32 -8.46
CA THR A 338 -6.60 -0.18 -7.95
C THR A 338 -6.52 0.26 -6.49
N ILE A 339 -6.92 1.47 -6.15
CA ILE A 339 -6.66 2.07 -4.84
C ILE A 339 -7.94 2.55 -4.17
N PHE A 340 -8.06 2.30 -2.86
CA PHE A 340 -9.19 2.76 -2.05
C PHE A 340 -8.73 3.69 -0.95
N PHE A 341 -9.23 4.91 -0.99
CA PHE A 341 -8.97 5.91 0.03
C PHE A 341 -10.12 6.01 1.06
N ASP A 342 -11.34 5.58 0.68
CA ASP A 342 -12.51 5.62 1.54
C ASP A 342 -13.40 4.39 1.28
N MET A 343 -14.71 4.54 1.18
CA MET A 343 -15.68 3.46 1.03
C MET A 343 -15.62 2.82 -0.36
N PRO A 344 -15.07 1.61 -0.52
CA PRO A 344 -15.11 0.92 -1.80
C PRO A 344 -16.49 0.33 -2.05
N ALA A 345 -16.94 0.39 -3.32
CA ALA A 345 -18.31 0.03 -3.68
C ALA A 345 -18.59 -1.49 -3.66
N ASN A 346 -17.59 -2.33 -3.93
CA ASN A 346 -17.79 -3.75 -4.26
C ASN A 346 -17.00 -4.72 -3.39
N ILE A 347 -16.57 -4.30 -2.20
CA ILE A 347 -15.87 -5.16 -1.26
C ILE A 347 -16.74 -5.38 -0.03
N PRO A 348 -16.87 -6.63 0.45
CA PRO A 348 -17.55 -6.91 1.70
C PRO A 348 -16.92 -6.13 2.86
N GLN A 349 -17.73 -5.35 3.54
CA GLN A 349 -17.28 -4.52 4.66
C GLN A 349 -18.22 -4.68 5.84
N GLU A 350 -17.66 -4.51 7.04
CA GLU A 350 -18.47 -4.37 8.25
C GLU A 350 -19.23 -3.04 8.23
N PRO A 351 -20.43 -2.99 8.83
CA PRO A 351 -21.18 -1.75 8.92
C PRO A 351 -20.35 -0.61 9.53
N GLY A 352 -20.29 0.53 8.83
CA GLY A 352 -19.54 1.70 9.27
C GLY A 352 -18.03 1.62 9.01
N GLU A 353 -17.56 0.60 8.30
CA GLU A 353 -16.14 0.47 7.97
C GLU A 353 -15.75 1.38 6.80
N HIS A 354 -14.94 2.39 7.10
CA HIS A 354 -14.22 3.18 6.10
C HIS A 354 -12.83 2.58 5.87
N SER A 355 -12.25 2.80 4.70
CA SER A 355 -10.89 2.31 4.39
C SER A 355 -9.83 2.87 5.33
N THR A 356 -10.09 4.02 5.95
CA THR A 356 -9.19 4.64 6.92
C THR A 356 -9.16 3.96 8.28
N PHE A 357 -10.13 3.06 8.58
CA PHE A 357 -10.16 2.31 9.83
C PHE A 357 -9.04 1.26 9.88
N LEU A 358 -8.52 1.01 11.08
CA LEU A 358 -7.44 0.05 11.35
C LEU A 358 -7.99 -1.20 12.04
N TRP A 359 -8.02 -2.33 11.35
CA TRP A 359 -8.28 -3.63 11.98
C TRP A 359 -7.00 -4.16 12.64
N ARG A 360 -6.96 -4.23 13.97
CA ARG A 360 -5.81 -4.81 14.71
C ARG A 360 -5.53 -6.26 14.33
N SER A 361 -6.56 -7.02 13.95
CA SER A 361 -6.40 -8.38 13.43
C SER A 361 -5.45 -8.44 12.23
N ARG A 362 -5.38 -7.39 11.42
CA ARG A 362 -4.47 -7.30 10.27
C ARG A 362 -3.03 -7.07 10.69
N SER A 363 -2.79 -6.41 11.81
CA SER A 363 -1.46 -6.36 12.43
C SER A 363 -1.02 -7.76 12.87
N VAL A 364 -1.91 -8.54 13.44
CA VAL A 364 -1.62 -9.94 13.82
C VAL A 364 -1.34 -10.79 12.58
N TRP A 365 -2.08 -10.60 11.48
CA TRP A 365 -1.77 -11.28 10.22
C TRP A 365 -0.35 -10.97 9.73
N LEU A 366 0.08 -9.71 9.81
CA LEU A 366 1.45 -9.33 9.46
C LEU A 366 2.48 -10.04 10.34
N MET A 367 2.21 -10.23 11.62
CA MET A 367 3.06 -10.99 12.53
C MET A 367 3.15 -12.46 12.10
N THR A 368 2.05 -13.06 11.63
CA THR A 368 2.06 -14.44 11.12
C THR A 368 2.98 -14.56 9.91
N GLN A 369 2.97 -13.58 9.01
CA GLN A 369 3.84 -13.60 7.83
C GLN A 369 5.31 -13.38 8.20
N ALA A 370 5.58 -12.46 9.14
CA ALA A 370 6.94 -12.27 9.66
C ALA A 370 7.50 -13.58 10.24
N ALA A 371 6.70 -14.33 10.99
CA ALA A 371 7.08 -15.65 11.51
C ALA A 371 7.21 -16.69 10.39
N ARG A 372 6.23 -16.74 9.48
CA ARG A 372 6.21 -17.71 8.37
C ARG A 372 7.49 -17.63 7.53
N TRP A 373 8.01 -16.43 7.30
CA TRP A 373 9.14 -16.18 6.41
C TRP A 373 10.46 -15.93 7.14
N GLY A 374 10.48 -16.18 8.45
CA GLY A 374 11.74 -16.19 9.23
C GLY A 374 12.24 -14.81 9.66
N GLN A 375 11.43 -13.77 9.56
CA GLN A 375 11.81 -12.44 10.06
C GLN A 375 11.76 -12.34 11.60
N ILE A 376 10.94 -13.19 12.22
CA ILE A 376 10.92 -13.46 13.67
C ILE A 376 10.90 -14.97 13.89
N ALA A 377 11.35 -15.41 15.05
CA ALA A 377 11.41 -16.83 15.38
C ALA A 377 10.01 -17.46 15.59
N GLN A 378 9.09 -16.68 16.19
CA GLN A 378 7.75 -17.13 16.52
C GLN A 378 6.80 -15.95 16.63
N ILE A 379 5.50 -16.19 16.56
CA ILE A 379 4.48 -15.18 16.83
C ILE A 379 4.60 -14.77 18.31
N PRO A 380 4.65 -13.46 18.62
CA PRO A 380 4.71 -13.01 20.01
C PRO A 380 3.53 -13.53 20.83
N GLY A 381 3.78 -13.98 22.05
CA GLY A 381 2.71 -14.39 22.98
C GLY A 381 1.77 -13.25 23.34
N ASN A 382 2.27 -12.01 23.30
CA ASN A 382 1.51 -10.78 23.53
C ASN A 382 1.14 -10.04 22.24
N ALA A 383 0.85 -10.78 21.16
CA ALA A 383 0.57 -10.23 19.84
C ALA A 383 -0.54 -9.17 19.86
N GLU A 384 -1.64 -9.41 20.60
CA GLU A 384 -2.75 -8.47 20.70
C GLU A 384 -2.35 -7.16 21.39
N GLU A 385 -1.53 -7.24 22.44
CA GLU A 385 -0.99 -6.07 23.13
C GLU A 385 -0.11 -5.23 22.19
N LEU A 386 0.78 -5.87 21.44
CA LEU A 386 1.66 -5.19 20.48
C LEU A 386 0.86 -4.57 19.34
N ALA A 387 -0.15 -5.26 18.83
CA ALA A 387 -1.05 -4.73 17.83
C ALA A 387 -1.78 -3.48 18.34
N ALA A 388 -2.25 -3.49 19.58
CA ALA A 388 -2.96 -2.37 20.19
C ALA A 388 -2.06 -1.15 20.39
N LYS A 389 -0.80 -1.34 20.73
CA LYS A 389 0.17 -0.25 20.88
C LYS A 389 0.51 0.41 19.55
N GLY A 390 0.62 -0.37 18.50
CA GLY A 390 1.00 0.14 17.17
C GLY A 390 -0.19 0.65 16.36
N TRP A 391 -1.27 -0.08 16.35
CA TRP A 391 -2.48 0.22 15.57
C TRP A 391 -3.56 0.78 16.49
N ARG A 392 -3.60 2.09 16.59
CA ARG A 392 -4.44 2.85 17.52
C ARG A 392 -5.87 3.02 16.99
N ALA A 393 -6.56 1.91 16.79
CA ALA A 393 -7.98 1.90 16.42
C ALA A 393 -8.86 2.65 17.44
N ASP A 394 -8.48 2.67 18.70
CA ASP A 394 -9.12 3.43 19.78
C ASP A 394 -9.11 4.93 19.47
N LEU A 395 -7.97 5.50 19.10
CA LEU A 395 -7.86 6.91 18.71
C LEU A 395 -8.61 7.20 17.41
N TYR A 396 -8.55 6.29 16.45
CA TYR A 396 -9.32 6.46 15.22
C TYR A 396 -10.81 6.64 15.52
N ARG A 397 -11.40 5.75 16.33
CA ARG A 397 -12.82 5.82 16.69
C ARG A 397 -13.18 7.14 17.36
N GLU A 398 -12.36 7.57 18.28
CA GLU A 398 -12.55 8.82 19.01
C GLU A 398 -12.51 10.04 18.10
N ILE A 399 -11.51 10.10 17.21
CA ILE A 399 -11.33 11.22 16.28
C ILE A 399 -12.39 11.19 15.18
N ALA A 400 -12.66 10.02 14.62
CA ALA A 400 -13.67 9.85 13.57
C ALA A 400 -15.08 10.20 14.05
N ALA A 401 -15.41 9.89 15.32
CA ALA A 401 -16.69 10.26 15.93
C ALA A 401 -16.89 11.78 15.93
N GLU A 402 -15.84 12.56 16.16
CA GLU A 402 -15.87 14.02 16.09
C GLU A 402 -16.17 14.54 14.69
N LEU A 403 -15.93 13.74 13.66
CA LEU A 403 -16.27 14.02 12.26
C LEU A 403 -17.64 13.43 11.85
N GLY A 404 -18.37 12.85 12.78
CA GLY A 404 -19.64 12.19 12.51
C GLY A 404 -19.50 10.85 11.78
N ILE A 405 -18.31 10.25 11.80
CA ILE A 405 -18.04 8.97 11.14
C ILE A 405 -18.22 7.84 12.14
N LYS A 406 -19.05 6.87 11.77
CA LYS A 406 -19.20 5.63 12.52
C LYS A 406 -18.03 4.71 12.24
N SER A 407 -17.64 3.93 13.22
CA SER A 407 -16.55 2.95 13.10
C SER A 407 -17.04 1.58 13.56
N PRO A 408 -16.43 0.48 13.11
CA PRO A 408 -16.67 -0.84 13.68
C PRO A 408 -16.37 -0.84 15.18
N LYS A 409 -17.15 -1.61 15.94
CA LYS A 409 -16.97 -1.71 17.40
C LYS A 409 -15.84 -2.65 17.79
N GLU A 410 -15.57 -3.65 16.94
CA GLU A 410 -14.56 -4.67 17.17
C GLU A 410 -13.19 -4.24 16.66
N ASP A 411 -12.14 -4.74 17.32
CA ASP A 411 -10.75 -4.53 16.88
C ASP A 411 -10.27 -5.64 15.94
N TYR A 412 -10.94 -6.79 15.99
CA TYR A 412 -10.58 -8.01 15.28
C TYR A 412 -11.73 -8.50 14.45
N LYS A 413 -11.43 -8.96 13.24
CA LYS A 413 -12.39 -9.66 12.39
C LYS A 413 -11.76 -10.89 11.76
N VAL A 414 -12.58 -11.87 11.44
CA VAL A 414 -12.18 -13.02 10.62
C VAL A 414 -12.17 -12.60 9.16
N GLU A 415 -11.06 -12.87 8.47
CA GLU A 415 -10.99 -12.72 7.02
C GLU A 415 -11.46 -14.02 6.37
N PRO A 416 -12.55 -13.99 5.57
CA PRO A 416 -13.11 -15.23 5.01
C PRO A 416 -12.20 -15.83 3.92
N PRO A 417 -12.32 -17.14 3.63
CA PRO A 417 -11.52 -17.79 2.59
C PRO A 417 -11.58 -17.12 1.22
N GLU A 418 -12.74 -16.59 0.86
CA GLU A 418 -13.01 -16.03 -0.47
C GLU A 418 -12.14 -14.82 -0.82
N VAL A 419 -11.62 -14.10 0.19
CA VAL A 419 -10.81 -12.90 -0.05
C VAL A 419 -9.35 -13.22 -0.34
N PHE A 420 -8.90 -14.47 -0.12
CA PHE A 420 -7.52 -14.87 -0.39
C PHE A 420 -7.41 -15.73 -1.66
N ILE A 421 -6.32 -15.54 -2.40
CA ILE A 421 -6.05 -16.26 -3.65
C ILE A 421 -6.03 -17.78 -3.50
N ASP A 422 -5.61 -18.28 -2.35
CA ASP A 422 -5.55 -19.70 -2.02
C ASP A 422 -6.77 -20.21 -1.25
N HIS A 423 -7.77 -19.36 -1.06
CA HIS A 423 -8.99 -19.66 -0.29
C HIS A 423 -8.72 -20.13 1.15
N LYS A 424 -7.63 -19.65 1.75
CA LYS A 424 -7.35 -19.87 3.17
C LYS A 424 -7.66 -18.61 3.96
N GLY A 425 -8.77 -18.63 4.69
CA GLY A 425 -9.17 -17.52 5.56
C GLY A 425 -8.26 -17.36 6.76
N PHE A 426 -8.36 -16.21 7.42
CA PHE A 426 -7.59 -15.92 8.62
C PHE A 426 -8.51 -15.65 9.80
N ASP A 427 -8.43 -16.51 10.81
CA ASP A 427 -9.05 -16.29 12.11
C ASP A 427 -7.98 -15.77 13.09
N PRO A 428 -8.05 -14.52 13.53
CA PRO A 428 -7.03 -13.93 14.41
C PRO A 428 -7.03 -14.54 15.81
N SER A 429 -8.02 -15.33 16.20
CA SER A 429 -8.07 -16.02 17.49
C SER A 429 -7.11 -17.21 17.57
N ASP A 430 -6.66 -17.73 16.42
CA ASP A 430 -5.73 -18.84 16.35
C ASP A 430 -4.66 -18.64 15.27
N PRO A 431 -3.75 -17.67 15.47
CA PRO A 431 -2.71 -17.41 14.48
C PRO A 431 -1.69 -18.54 14.34
N VAL A 432 -1.45 -19.29 15.40
CA VAL A 432 -0.54 -20.46 15.36
C VAL A 432 -1.15 -21.58 14.52
N GLY A 433 -2.43 -21.88 14.69
CA GLY A 433 -3.14 -22.87 13.87
C GLY A 433 -3.19 -22.45 12.40
N TYR A 434 -3.35 -21.17 12.14
CA TYR A 434 -3.27 -20.61 10.79
C TYR A 434 -1.91 -20.93 10.12
N LEU A 435 -0.79 -20.67 10.82
CA LEU A 435 0.54 -20.99 10.30
C LEU A 435 0.74 -22.48 10.05
N LYS A 436 0.24 -23.34 10.96
CA LYS A 436 0.34 -24.78 10.81
C LYS A 436 -0.40 -25.32 9.59
N SER A 437 -1.39 -24.58 9.08
CA SER A 437 -2.16 -24.99 7.90
C SER A 437 -1.37 -24.91 6.59
N PHE A 438 -0.21 -24.24 6.57
CA PHE A 438 0.63 -24.10 5.38
C PHE A 438 1.75 -25.15 5.35
N GLU A 439 1.98 -25.73 4.19
CA GLU A 439 3.08 -26.67 3.98
C GLU A 439 4.41 -25.94 3.77
N ILE A 440 4.41 -24.87 2.96
CA ILE A 440 5.61 -24.09 2.65
C ILE A 440 5.72 -22.93 3.64
N ARG A 441 6.79 -22.98 4.42
CA ARG A 441 7.15 -22.00 5.42
C ARG A 441 8.64 -22.09 5.75
N ALA A 442 9.17 -21.19 6.54
CA ALA A 442 10.56 -21.22 6.96
C ALA A 442 10.91 -22.57 7.64
N ASN A 443 12.12 -23.07 7.39
CA ASN A 443 12.54 -24.38 7.88
C ASN A 443 12.93 -24.35 9.36
N ARG A 444 12.02 -23.85 10.23
CA ARG A 444 12.17 -23.79 11.69
C ARG A 444 10.83 -24.03 12.39
N PRO A 445 10.10 -25.12 12.08
CA PRO A 445 8.73 -25.26 12.55
C PRO A 445 8.58 -25.30 14.08
N SER A 446 9.55 -25.83 14.81
CA SER A 446 9.52 -25.85 16.28
C SER A 446 9.63 -24.48 16.92
N GLN A 447 10.30 -23.52 16.30
CA GLN A 447 10.43 -22.16 16.79
C GLN A 447 9.16 -21.33 16.50
N PHE A 448 8.49 -21.59 15.37
CA PHE A 448 7.30 -20.83 14.97
C PHE A 448 6.09 -21.13 15.82
N PHE A 449 6.02 -22.31 16.42
CA PHE A 449 4.82 -22.80 17.11
C PHE A 449 4.96 -22.88 18.63
N MET A 450 6.08 -22.46 19.16
CA MET A 450 6.31 -22.30 20.59
C MET A 450 5.98 -20.84 20.98
N ALA A 451 4.72 -20.60 21.20
CA ALA A 451 4.24 -19.29 21.63
C ALA A 451 4.26 -19.18 23.15
#